data_a19c37afc6cffe128e2823d17102798d
#
_entry.id   a19c37afc6cffe128e2823d17102798d
#
_cell.length_a   1.000
_cell.length_b   1.000
_cell.length_c   1.000
_cell.angle_alpha   90.00
_cell.angle_beta   90.00
_cell.angle_gamma   90.00
#
_symmetry.space_group_name_H-M   'P 1'
#
loop_
_entity.id
_entity.type
_entity.pdbx_description
1 polymer ?
#
loop_
_entity_poly.entity_id
_entity_poly.type
_entity_poly.pdbx_seq_one_letter_code
_entity_poly.pdbx_strand_id
1 'polypeptide(L)' 'MIDPLSMVYVGAAAIAAGAINAVAGGGSL' A
#
# COMPACT_ATOMS: atom_id res chain seq x y z
N MET A 1 -9.64 -2.04 19.13
CA MET A 1 -8.99 -3.32 18.84
C MET A 1 -8.98 -3.58 17.34
N ILE A 2 -7.85 -4.02 16.81
CA ILE A 2 -7.69 -4.23 15.37
C ILE A 2 -8.01 -5.68 15.04
N ASP A 3 -8.88 -5.90 14.06
CA ASP A 3 -9.23 -7.22 13.61
C ASP A 3 -8.36 -7.62 12.40
N PRO A 4 -8.23 -8.93 12.12
CA PRO A 4 -7.37 -9.40 11.02
C PRO A 4 -7.79 -8.85 9.65
N LEU A 5 -9.08 -8.72 9.43
CA LEU A 5 -9.58 -8.24 8.15
C LEU A 5 -9.18 -6.78 7.92
N SER A 6 -9.31 -5.96 8.95
CA SER A 6 -8.88 -4.56 8.84
C SER A 6 -7.37 -4.44 8.63
N MET A 7 -6.61 -5.32 9.26
CA MET A 7 -5.15 -5.35 9.06
C MET A 7 -4.80 -5.63 7.60
N VAL A 8 -5.46 -6.60 7.00
CA VAL A 8 -5.22 -6.95 5.60
C VAL A 8 -5.60 -5.78 4.69
N TYR A 9 -6.73 -5.17 4.95
CA TYR A 9 -7.19 -4.04 4.16
C TYR A 9 -6.19 -2.88 4.20
N VAL A 10 -5.77 -2.50 5.39
CA VAL A 10 -4.83 -1.39 5.58
C VAL A 10 -3.47 -1.73 4.96
N GLY A 11 -3.01 -2.95 5.14
CA GLY A 11 -1.75 -3.39 4.55
C GLY A 11 -1.77 -3.34 3.04
N ALA A 12 -2.84 -3.84 2.43
CA ALA A 12 -2.98 -3.82 0.97
C ALA A 12 -3.02 -2.38 0.45
N ALA A 13 -3.75 -1.50 1.14
CA ALA A 13 -3.82 -0.10 0.75
C ALA A 13 -2.45 0.58 0.84
N ALA A 14 -1.68 0.27 1.87
CA ALA A 14 -0.35 0.84 2.03
C ALA A 14 0.60 0.37 0.93
N ILE A 15 0.53 -0.89 0.55
CA ILE A 15 1.35 -1.44 -0.53
C ILE A 15 1.00 -0.76 -1.85
N ALA A 16 -0.28 -0.63 -2.16
CA ALA A 16 -0.73 0.01 -3.39
C ALA A 16 -0.29 1.47 -3.46
N ALA A 17 -0.46 2.20 -2.36
CA ALA A 17 -0.05 3.60 -2.29
C ALA A 17 1.45 3.75 -2.45
N GLY A 18 2.22 2.84 -1.84
CA GLY A 18 3.68 2.86 -1.97
C GLY A 18 4.13 2.60 -3.40
N ALA A 19 3.48 1.66 -4.09
CA ALA A 19 3.82 1.35 -5.48
C ALA A 19 3.54 2.54 -6.39
N ILE A 20 2.40 3.18 -6.24
CA ILE A 20 2.05 4.36 -7.02
C ILE A 20 3.04 5.48 -6.78
N ASN A 21 3.39 5.71 -5.52
CA ASN A 21 4.34 6.76 -5.15
C ASN A 21 5.73 6.50 -5.74
N ALA A 22 6.17 5.25 -5.77
CA ALA A 22 7.46 4.90 -6.32
C ALA A 22 7.52 5.18 -7.82
N VAL A 23 6.47 4.84 -8.55
CA VAL A 23 6.42 5.08 -10.00
C VAL A 23 6.36 6.59 -10.29
N ALA A 24 5.51 7.31 -9.58
CA ALA A 24 5.38 8.75 -9.77
C ALA A 24 6.63 9.50 -9.32
N GLY A 25 7.36 8.94 -8.36
CA GLY A 25 8.57 9.55 -7.84
C GLY A 25 9.83 9.27 -8.66
N GLY A 26 9.69 8.65 -9.84
CA GLY A 26 10.82 8.42 -10.72
C GLY A 26 11.27 6.97 -10.83
N GLY A 27 10.58 6.05 -10.16
CA GLY A 27 10.85 4.64 -10.33
C GLY A 27 10.44 4.17 -11.72
N SER A 28 11.08 3.11 -12.21
CA SER A 28 10.71 2.55 -13.51
C SER A 28 9.91 1.28 -13.31
N LEU A 29 9.06 1.01 -14.24
CA LEU A 29 8.32 -0.24 -14.23
C LEU A 29 9.16 -1.38 -14.76
#